data_f89538a54c95d4941db5202fbd4aa11b
#
_entry.id   f89538a54c95d4941db5202fbd4aa11b
#
_cell.length_a   1.000
_cell.length_b   1.000
_cell.length_c   1.000
_cell.angle_alpha   90.00
_cell.angle_beta   90.00
_cell.angle_gamma   90.00
#
_symmetry.space_group_name_H-M   'P 1'
#
loop_
_entity.id
_entity.type
_entity.pdbx_description
1 polymer ?
#
loop_
_entity_poly.entity_id
_entity_poly.type
_entity_poly.pdbx_seq_one_letter_code
_entity_poly.pdbx_strand_id
1 'polypeptide(L)'
;MKKIALLSSTIAFGLFEPEHRDARTFSYEKVASTADLSHFTLDYALLLQALTDQHCLPTLVAWNDPHIDWRAFDAVLIHSPWDYYEHQDAFLNVLRDIETHTVVLNSWKTVAWNSDKKYLQDLSDAGIPIIPSAFINVAKTPDILAALPNYNWTQGYVFKPTVSAGASNVFVITSSEQAAKIYTQYFLNKHNTLLVQPFMEEIRTEGEWSLIFFEGHYSHGVLKKAEAENIWVKHSMENQKHLPDESLIKASVAIYQRLIALRQDSPLYTRIDVIKRIEGLCVMEVEQIEPYLYLHAKADAAKKLVAGIIKRL
;
A
#
# COMPACT_ATOMS: atom_id res chain seq x y z
N MET A 1 -7.83 -21.78 21.14
CA MET A 1 -7.95 -20.39 20.63
C MET A 1 -6.76 -20.15 19.71
N LYS A 2 -7.01 -19.72 18.47
CA LYS A 2 -5.94 -19.44 17.49
C LYS A 2 -5.23 -18.13 17.84
N LYS A 3 -3.90 -18.13 17.84
CA LYS A 3 -3.09 -16.94 18.14
C LYS A 3 -2.65 -16.28 16.84
N ILE A 4 -3.03 -15.02 16.65
CA ILE A 4 -2.71 -14.26 15.43
C ILE A 4 -1.80 -13.09 15.80
N ALA A 5 -0.57 -13.09 15.26
CA ALA A 5 0.28 -11.92 15.36
C ALA A 5 -0.18 -10.87 14.33
N LEU A 6 -0.39 -9.64 14.78
CA LEU A 6 -0.61 -8.47 13.93
C LEU A 6 0.75 -7.77 13.77
N LEU A 7 1.41 -7.98 12.64
CA LEU A 7 2.76 -7.49 12.40
C LEU A 7 2.75 -5.99 12.16
N SER A 8 3.47 -5.26 12.97
CA SER A 8 3.49 -3.79 13.00
C SER A 8 4.91 -3.26 13.05
N SER A 9 5.06 -1.96 12.92
CA SER A 9 6.30 -1.24 13.28
C SER A 9 6.19 -0.66 14.68
N THR A 10 7.33 -0.41 15.32
CA THR A 10 7.37 0.30 16.60
C THR A 10 6.76 1.70 16.53
N ILE A 11 6.83 2.33 15.35
CA ILE A 11 6.21 3.65 15.09
C ILE A 11 4.69 3.57 15.18
N ALA A 12 4.08 2.51 14.62
CA ALA A 12 2.63 2.31 14.61
C ALA A 12 2.09 1.78 15.95
N PHE A 13 2.94 1.14 16.75
CA PHE A 13 2.56 0.53 18.04
C PHE A 13 1.83 1.48 18.96
N GLY A 14 2.40 2.66 19.19
CA GLY A 14 1.80 3.65 20.08
C GLY A 14 0.51 4.29 19.59
N LEU A 15 0.12 4.07 18.30
CA LEU A 15 -1.19 4.47 17.80
C LEU A 15 -2.28 3.49 18.24
N PHE A 16 -1.97 2.19 18.18
CA PHE A 16 -2.95 1.14 18.41
C PHE A 16 -3.03 0.70 19.88
N GLU A 17 -1.90 0.75 20.59
CA GLU A 17 -1.79 0.38 21.99
C GLU A 17 -1.12 1.51 22.80
N PRO A 18 -1.87 2.59 23.14
CA PRO A 18 -1.34 3.78 23.81
C PRO A 18 -0.62 3.51 25.15
N GLU A 19 -0.97 2.45 25.85
CA GLU A 19 -0.36 1.99 27.09
C GLU A 19 1.08 1.48 26.91
N HIS A 20 1.43 1.06 25.69
CA HIS A 20 2.78 0.60 25.34
C HIS A 20 3.66 1.71 24.74
N ARG A 21 3.24 2.98 24.86
CA ARG A 21 4.04 4.13 24.39
C ARG A 21 5.33 4.26 25.20
N ASP A 22 6.40 3.65 24.71
CA ASP A 22 7.74 4.02 25.15
C ASP A 22 8.14 5.34 24.48
N ALA A 23 8.40 6.36 25.27
CA ALA A 23 8.80 7.70 24.81
C ALA A 23 10.05 7.70 23.90
N ARG A 24 10.82 6.60 23.85
CA ARG A 24 12.03 6.46 23.03
C ARG A 24 11.77 5.95 21.62
N THR A 25 10.62 5.32 21.36
CA THR A 25 10.33 4.62 20.09
C THR A 25 9.26 5.29 19.26
N PHE A 26 8.48 6.21 19.85
CA PHE A 26 7.32 6.80 19.21
C PHE A 26 7.50 8.28 18.92
N SER A 27 7.66 8.64 17.63
CA SER A 27 7.48 10.02 17.16
C SER A 27 6.07 10.17 16.60
N TYR A 28 5.10 10.41 17.50
CA TYR A 28 3.72 10.77 17.17
C TYR A 28 3.67 11.97 16.20
N GLU A 29 4.62 12.90 16.34
CA GLU A 29 4.73 14.08 15.49
C GLU A 29 4.99 13.73 14.02
N LYS A 30 5.72 12.63 13.74
CA LYS A 30 6.02 12.20 12.38
C LYS A 30 4.80 11.57 11.68
N VAL A 31 3.87 10.99 12.43
CA VAL A 31 2.64 10.34 11.92
C VAL A 31 1.43 11.27 12.08
N ALA A 32 1.34 12.02 13.17
CA ALA A 32 0.19 12.86 13.50
C ALA A 32 0.17 14.24 12.83
N SER A 33 1.26 14.68 12.20
CA SER A 33 1.34 16.04 11.65
C SER A 33 0.49 16.28 10.40
N THR A 34 -0.16 15.26 9.83
CA THR A 34 -0.82 15.37 8.52
C THR A 34 -2.16 14.65 8.36
N ALA A 35 -2.65 13.88 9.33
CA ALA A 35 -3.89 13.12 9.12
C ALA A 35 -4.72 12.96 10.40
N ASP A 36 -6.04 12.97 10.25
CA ASP A 36 -6.96 12.40 11.24
C ASP A 36 -6.75 10.87 11.27
N LEU A 37 -6.10 10.37 12.32
CA LEU A 37 -5.77 8.95 12.47
C LEU A 37 -6.92 8.13 13.09
N SER A 38 -8.07 8.75 13.37
CA SER A 38 -9.22 8.10 14.00
C SER A 38 -9.74 6.91 13.19
N HIS A 39 -9.65 6.99 11.87
CA HIS A 39 -10.09 5.93 10.98
C HIS A 39 -9.18 4.69 11.03
N PHE A 40 -7.87 4.83 11.26
CA PHE A 40 -6.96 3.69 11.46
C PHE A 40 -7.26 2.96 12.75
N THR A 41 -7.51 3.69 13.85
CA THR A 41 -7.86 3.09 15.13
C THR A 41 -9.24 2.43 15.09
N LEU A 42 -10.18 2.96 14.30
CA LEU A 42 -11.47 2.34 14.07
C LEU A 42 -11.34 1.01 13.32
N ASP A 43 -10.58 0.99 12.22
CA ASP A 43 -10.34 -0.25 11.45
C ASP A 43 -9.63 -1.32 12.29
N TYR A 44 -8.66 -0.90 13.12
CA TYR A 44 -8.00 -1.80 14.06
C TYR A 44 -8.99 -2.39 15.06
N ALA A 45 -9.86 -1.58 15.67
CA ALA A 45 -10.89 -2.04 16.60
C ALA A 45 -11.87 -3.03 15.95
N LEU A 46 -12.27 -2.76 14.69
CA LEU A 46 -13.14 -3.66 13.92
C LEU A 46 -12.46 -5.01 13.62
N LEU A 47 -11.17 -4.98 13.29
CA LEU A 47 -10.37 -6.18 13.08
C LEU A 47 -10.25 -7.00 14.36
N LEU A 48 -9.89 -6.37 15.50
CA LEU A 48 -9.79 -7.03 16.78
C LEU A 48 -11.11 -7.70 17.20
N GLN A 49 -12.23 -6.97 17.06
CA GLN A 49 -13.55 -7.50 17.37
C GLN A 49 -13.89 -8.72 16.50
N ALA A 50 -13.66 -8.64 15.19
CA ALA A 50 -13.94 -9.74 14.27
C ALA A 50 -13.06 -10.98 14.54
N LEU A 51 -11.79 -10.80 14.93
CA LEU A 51 -10.89 -11.88 15.35
C LEU A 51 -11.39 -12.53 16.65
N THR A 52 -11.76 -11.72 17.63
CA THR A 52 -12.27 -12.19 18.93
C THR A 52 -13.58 -12.96 18.76
N ASP A 53 -14.49 -12.48 17.92
CA ASP A 53 -15.76 -13.17 17.60
C ASP A 53 -15.53 -14.57 16.99
N GLN A 54 -14.38 -14.79 16.35
CA GLN A 54 -13.96 -16.08 15.80
C GLN A 54 -13.03 -16.86 16.74
N HIS A 55 -13.02 -16.52 18.04
CA HIS A 55 -12.20 -17.17 19.06
C HIS A 55 -10.70 -17.13 18.75
N CYS A 56 -10.23 -16.09 18.07
CA CYS A 56 -8.81 -15.81 17.91
C CYS A 56 -8.30 -14.90 19.02
N LEU A 57 -7.01 -15.03 19.33
CA LEU A 57 -6.27 -14.13 20.21
C LEU A 57 -5.31 -13.29 19.36
N PRO A 58 -5.69 -12.06 18.97
CA PRO A 58 -4.79 -11.16 18.29
C PRO A 58 -3.75 -10.57 19.25
N THR A 59 -2.52 -10.41 18.77
CA THR A 59 -1.43 -9.76 19.51
C THR A 59 -0.67 -8.86 18.53
N LEU A 60 -0.54 -7.58 18.85
CA LEU A 60 0.27 -6.65 18.09
C LEU A 60 1.75 -6.93 18.39
N VAL A 61 2.58 -7.11 17.34
CA VAL A 61 4.01 -7.41 17.48
C VAL A 61 4.83 -6.57 16.50
N ALA A 62 5.96 -6.04 16.95
CA ALA A 62 6.87 -5.30 16.07
C ALA A 62 7.66 -6.30 15.21
N TRP A 63 7.73 -6.02 13.90
CA TRP A 63 8.40 -6.90 12.94
C TRP A 63 9.91 -7.05 13.20
N ASN A 64 10.51 -6.05 13.83
CA ASN A 64 11.95 -6.00 14.12
C ASN A 64 12.30 -6.33 15.57
N ASP A 65 11.37 -6.86 16.37
CA ASP A 65 11.65 -7.33 17.72
C ASP A 65 12.34 -8.70 17.68
N PRO A 66 13.63 -8.80 18.08
CA PRO A 66 14.38 -10.06 18.02
C PRO A 66 13.95 -11.09 19.08
N HIS A 67 13.06 -10.73 20.01
CA HIS A 67 12.65 -11.60 21.11
C HIS A 67 11.35 -12.36 20.83
N ILE A 68 10.72 -12.15 19.69
CA ILE A 68 9.47 -12.82 19.33
C ILE A 68 9.74 -14.28 18.93
N ASP A 69 9.07 -15.20 19.61
CA ASP A 69 8.99 -16.60 19.16
C ASP A 69 7.81 -16.77 18.19
N TRP A 70 8.07 -16.77 16.91
CA TRP A 70 7.07 -16.89 15.86
C TRP A 70 6.30 -18.21 15.90
N ARG A 71 6.86 -19.27 16.46
CA ARG A 71 6.20 -20.56 16.66
C ARG A 71 5.06 -20.51 17.67
N ALA A 72 4.98 -19.44 18.47
CA ALA A 72 3.88 -19.22 19.40
C ALA A 72 2.58 -18.78 18.73
N PHE A 73 2.63 -18.43 17.42
CA PHE A 73 1.49 -17.96 16.66
C PHE A 73 1.03 -18.98 15.61
N ASP A 74 -0.28 -19.08 15.40
CA ASP A 74 -0.86 -19.90 14.32
C ASP A 74 -0.76 -19.20 12.95
N ALA A 75 -0.77 -17.87 12.92
CA ALA A 75 -0.49 -17.06 11.74
C ALA A 75 0.02 -15.66 12.09
N VAL A 76 0.65 -15.02 11.10
CA VAL A 76 1.08 -13.62 11.12
C VAL A 76 0.34 -12.86 10.04
N LEU A 77 -0.47 -11.87 10.42
CA LEU A 77 -1.11 -10.91 9.53
C LEU A 77 -0.24 -9.66 9.45
N ILE A 78 0.19 -9.29 8.24
CA ILE A 78 0.91 -8.02 8.04
C ILE A 78 -0.12 -6.90 8.18
N HIS A 79 0.08 -6.01 9.15
CA HIS A 79 -0.93 -5.00 9.51
C HIS A 79 -0.43 -3.58 9.31
N SER A 80 0.67 -3.20 9.95
CA SER A 80 1.13 -1.80 9.97
C SER A 80 2.67 -1.65 10.13
N PRO A 81 3.48 -2.37 9.35
CA PRO A 81 4.93 -2.23 9.38
C PRO A 81 5.37 -0.98 8.59
N TRP A 82 4.88 0.22 8.98
CA TRP A 82 4.97 1.46 8.18
C TRP A 82 6.37 1.99 7.91
N ASP A 83 7.40 1.39 8.52
CA ASP A 83 8.81 1.70 8.32
C ASP A 83 9.54 0.69 7.42
N TYR A 84 8.86 -0.35 6.90
CA TYR A 84 9.49 -1.44 6.15
C TYR A 84 10.26 -0.94 4.92
N TYR A 85 9.77 0.12 4.26
CA TYR A 85 10.40 0.64 3.04
C TYR A 85 11.76 1.29 3.30
N GLU A 86 12.03 1.74 4.52
CA GLU A 86 13.35 2.23 4.95
C GLU A 86 14.33 1.07 5.21
N HIS A 87 13.79 -0.14 5.46
CA HIS A 87 14.55 -1.35 5.85
C HIS A 87 14.11 -2.59 5.04
N GLN A 88 13.83 -2.41 3.74
CA GLN A 88 13.20 -3.42 2.89
C GLN A 88 13.86 -4.81 2.98
N ASP A 89 15.18 -4.89 2.83
CA ASP A 89 15.90 -6.18 2.87
C ASP A 89 15.78 -6.85 4.23
N ALA A 90 15.86 -6.09 5.32
CA ALA A 90 15.70 -6.62 6.67
C ALA A 90 14.29 -7.13 6.89
N PHE A 91 13.27 -6.36 6.49
CA PHE A 91 11.87 -6.76 6.58
C PHE A 91 11.57 -8.03 5.79
N LEU A 92 12.03 -8.11 4.54
CA LEU A 92 11.86 -9.30 3.70
C LEU A 92 12.58 -10.53 4.27
N ASN A 93 13.75 -10.36 4.89
CA ASN A 93 14.45 -11.44 5.57
C ASN A 93 13.69 -11.94 6.79
N VAL A 94 13.12 -11.04 7.59
CA VAL A 94 12.26 -11.40 8.74
C VAL A 94 11.02 -12.16 8.27
N LEU A 95 10.31 -11.69 7.24
CA LEU A 95 9.13 -12.40 6.73
C LEU A 95 9.46 -13.81 6.23
N ARG A 96 10.61 -13.96 5.54
CA ARG A 96 11.06 -15.27 5.07
C ARG A 96 11.38 -16.20 6.23
N ASP A 97 11.96 -15.70 7.31
CA ASP A 97 12.20 -16.47 8.53
C ASP A 97 10.88 -16.87 9.19
N ILE A 98 9.94 -15.93 9.36
CA ILE A 98 8.61 -16.21 9.92
C ILE A 98 7.90 -17.35 9.17
N GLU A 99 7.95 -17.36 7.83
CA GLU A 99 7.32 -18.42 7.03
C GLU A 99 7.90 -19.82 7.28
N THR A 100 9.09 -19.94 7.83
CA THR A 100 9.64 -21.24 8.25
C THR A 100 9.00 -21.77 9.54
N HIS A 101 8.29 -20.93 10.27
CA HIS A 101 7.73 -21.23 11.59
C HIS A 101 6.22 -21.22 11.61
N THR A 102 5.59 -20.32 10.86
CA THR A 102 4.13 -20.14 10.83
C THR A 102 3.67 -19.52 9.51
N VAL A 103 2.36 -19.44 9.31
CA VAL A 103 1.75 -18.88 8.09
C VAL A 103 1.85 -17.36 8.10
N VAL A 104 2.37 -16.75 7.04
CA VAL A 104 2.35 -15.29 6.82
C VAL A 104 1.24 -14.91 5.83
N LEU A 105 0.46 -13.92 6.17
CA LEU A 105 -0.69 -13.43 5.41
C LEU A 105 -0.47 -11.93 5.04
N ASN A 106 -0.10 -11.56 3.81
CA ASN A 106 0.19 -12.33 2.62
C ASN A 106 1.61 -12.94 2.68
N SER A 107 1.88 -13.95 1.83
CA SER A 107 3.16 -14.68 1.83
C SER A 107 4.37 -13.78 1.54
N TRP A 108 5.54 -14.19 2.02
CA TRP A 108 6.81 -13.52 1.70
C TRP A 108 6.99 -13.32 0.19
N LYS A 109 6.62 -14.30 -0.64
CA LYS A 109 6.73 -14.21 -2.11
C LYS A 109 5.86 -13.10 -2.68
N THR A 110 4.64 -12.93 -2.16
CA THR A 110 3.73 -11.85 -2.54
C THR A 110 4.31 -10.49 -2.14
N VAL A 111 4.77 -10.39 -0.89
CA VAL A 111 5.35 -9.16 -0.33
C VAL A 111 6.63 -8.76 -1.05
N ALA A 112 7.54 -9.70 -1.29
CA ALA A 112 8.81 -9.44 -2.00
C ALA A 112 8.59 -8.87 -3.40
N TRP A 113 7.60 -9.38 -4.14
CA TRP A 113 7.22 -8.84 -5.44
C TRP A 113 6.59 -7.45 -5.32
N ASN A 114 5.68 -7.26 -4.38
CA ASN A 114 4.91 -6.03 -4.24
C ASN A 114 5.70 -4.88 -3.61
N SER A 115 6.82 -5.16 -2.94
CA SER A 115 7.62 -4.15 -2.22
C SER A 115 8.42 -3.19 -3.11
N ASP A 116 8.60 -3.50 -4.41
CA ASP A 116 9.21 -2.61 -5.40
C ASP A 116 8.21 -2.31 -6.53
N LYS A 117 7.85 -1.05 -6.73
CA LYS A 117 6.90 -0.60 -7.76
C LYS A 117 7.28 -0.97 -9.20
N LYS A 118 8.44 -1.61 -9.40
CA LYS A 118 8.77 -2.25 -10.69
C LYS A 118 7.76 -3.32 -11.09
N TYR A 119 6.97 -3.86 -10.16
CA TYR A 119 5.85 -4.74 -10.50
C TYR A 119 4.85 -4.12 -11.48
N LEU A 120 4.79 -2.78 -11.59
CA LEU A 120 3.97 -2.10 -12.59
C LEU A 120 4.41 -2.46 -14.02
N GLN A 121 5.71 -2.73 -14.25
CA GLN A 121 6.17 -3.23 -15.56
C GLN A 121 5.60 -4.61 -15.85
N ASP A 122 5.61 -5.53 -14.87
CA ASP A 122 5.03 -6.88 -15.03
C ASP A 122 3.53 -6.78 -15.36
N LEU A 123 2.79 -5.85 -14.73
CA LEU A 123 1.38 -5.60 -15.04
C LEU A 123 1.19 -5.11 -16.47
N SER A 124 2.02 -4.15 -16.91
CA SER A 124 2.01 -3.60 -18.27
C SER A 124 2.28 -4.69 -19.30
N ASP A 125 3.31 -5.51 -19.08
CA ASP A 125 3.71 -6.60 -19.98
C ASP A 125 2.63 -7.68 -20.06
N ALA A 126 1.87 -7.89 -18.99
CA ALA A 126 0.67 -8.71 -18.97
C ALA A 126 -0.55 -8.03 -19.61
N GLY A 127 -0.41 -6.80 -20.12
CA GLY A 127 -1.47 -6.02 -20.76
C GLY A 127 -2.52 -5.49 -19.77
N ILE A 128 -2.23 -5.41 -18.47
CA ILE A 128 -3.08 -4.72 -17.50
C ILE A 128 -2.84 -3.21 -17.68
N PRO A 129 -3.89 -2.39 -17.90
CA PRO A 129 -3.72 -0.96 -18.09
C PRO A 129 -3.16 -0.31 -16.83
N ILE A 130 -1.98 0.30 -16.92
CA ILE A 130 -1.32 1.07 -15.86
C ILE A 130 -1.11 2.52 -16.29
N ILE A 131 -0.87 3.43 -15.36
CA ILE A 131 -0.32 4.75 -15.70
C ILE A 131 1.01 4.55 -16.42
N PRO A 132 1.25 5.22 -17.58
CA PRO A 132 2.53 5.14 -18.29
C PRO A 132 3.69 5.39 -17.32
N SER A 133 4.64 4.47 -17.24
CA SER A 133 5.67 4.45 -16.21
C SER A 133 7.05 4.31 -16.84
N ALA A 134 7.96 5.20 -16.47
CA ALA A 134 9.38 5.10 -16.82
C ALA A 134 10.20 4.81 -15.56
N PHE A 135 11.04 3.78 -15.62
CA PHE A 135 11.92 3.38 -14.54
C PHE A 135 13.36 3.82 -14.83
N ILE A 136 13.85 4.79 -14.09
CA ILE A 136 15.17 5.38 -14.29
C ILE A 136 16.16 4.78 -13.29
N ASN A 137 17.20 4.12 -13.79
CA ASN A 137 18.29 3.65 -12.94
C ASN A 137 19.15 4.85 -12.50
N VAL A 138 19.03 5.22 -11.25
CA VAL A 138 19.66 6.44 -10.70
C VAL A 138 21.18 6.37 -10.78
N ALA A 139 21.78 5.22 -10.48
CA ALA A 139 23.26 5.05 -10.52
C ALA A 139 23.85 5.22 -11.94
N LYS A 140 23.03 5.00 -12.99
CA LYS A 140 23.43 5.12 -14.39
C LYS A 140 22.97 6.44 -15.02
N THR A 141 22.29 7.31 -14.29
CA THR A 141 21.65 8.52 -14.79
C THR A 141 22.11 9.73 -13.96
N PRO A 142 23.29 10.30 -14.24
CA PRO A 142 23.75 11.48 -13.51
C PRO A 142 22.94 12.74 -13.84
N ASP A 143 22.31 12.79 -15.02
CA ASP A 143 21.47 13.91 -15.48
C ASP A 143 20.08 13.39 -15.90
N ILE A 144 19.08 13.76 -15.14
CA ILE A 144 17.69 13.37 -15.40
C ILE A 144 17.12 14.00 -16.67
N LEU A 145 17.53 15.20 -17.02
CA LEU A 145 17.03 15.88 -18.21
C LEU A 145 17.52 15.21 -19.49
N ALA A 146 18.76 14.69 -19.48
CA ALA A 146 19.29 13.90 -20.59
C ALA A 146 18.58 12.54 -20.73
N ALA A 147 18.13 11.97 -19.63
CA ALA A 147 17.38 10.71 -19.63
C ALA A 147 15.92 10.88 -20.10
N LEU A 148 15.34 12.07 -19.98
CA LEU A 148 13.94 12.37 -20.29
C LEU A 148 13.81 13.55 -21.28
N PRO A 149 14.47 13.51 -22.45
CA PRO A 149 14.58 14.68 -23.33
C PRO A 149 13.27 15.09 -24.01
N ASN A 150 12.30 14.15 -24.13
CA ASN A 150 11.03 14.36 -24.83
C ASN A 150 9.85 14.63 -23.87
N TYR A 151 10.13 14.85 -22.59
CA TYR A 151 9.08 15.11 -21.60
C TYR A 151 8.53 16.53 -21.73
N ASN A 152 7.20 16.62 -21.83
CA ASN A 152 6.50 17.90 -21.75
C ASN A 152 6.24 18.24 -20.28
N TRP A 153 7.17 18.96 -19.66
CA TRP A 153 7.10 19.30 -18.24
C TRP A 153 5.87 20.11 -17.85
N THR A 154 5.25 20.84 -18.78
CA THR A 154 4.04 21.62 -18.48
C THR A 154 2.81 20.76 -18.20
N GLN A 155 2.79 19.49 -18.64
CA GLN A 155 1.73 18.53 -18.28
C GLN A 155 1.85 18.04 -16.84
N GLY A 156 3.04 18.22 -16.23
CA GLY A 156 3.34 17.70 -14.93
C GLY A 156 3.69 16.20 -14.93
N TYR A 157 4.63 15.86 -14.06
CA TYR A 157 5.06 14.48 -13.85
C TYR A 157 5.19 14.20 -12.35
N VAL A 158 4.98 12.94 -11.99
CA VAL A 158 5.19 12.45 -10.62
C VAL A 158 6.53 11.73 -10.58
N PHE A 159 7.41 12.18 -9.69
CA PHE A 159 8.65 11.50 -9.33
C PHE A 159 8.46 10.80 -8.00
N LYS A 160 8.75 9.50 -7.94
CA LYS A 160 8.70 8.74 -6.69
C LYS A 160 9.72 7.59 -6.67
N PRO A 161 10.25 7.20 -5.50
CA PRO A 161 11.06 5.99 -5.39
C PRO A 161 10.22 4.76 -5.74
N THR A 162 10.84 3.72 -6.29
CA THR A 162 10.11 2.45 -6.53
C THR A 162 9.83 1.71 -5.23
N VAL A 163 10.65 1.90 -4.20
CA VAL A 163 10.44 1.38 -2.85
C VAL A 163 10.06 2.53 -1.94
N SER A 164 8.77 2.64 -1.61
CA SER A 164 8.21 3.70 -0.76
C SER A 164 6.79 3.35 -0.33
N ALA A 165 6.37 3.91 0.81
CA ALA A 165 5.01 3.86 1.32
C ALA A 165 4.55 5.25 1.79
N GLY A 166 3.24 5.45 2.00
CA GLY A 166 2.68 6.66 2.57
C GLY A 166 3.03 7.96 1.83
N ALA A 167 3.17 7.93 0.50
CA ALA A 167 3.57 9.06 -0.34
C ALA A 167 4.96 9.65 0.02
N SER A 168 5.84 8.89 0.70
CA SER A 168 7.20 9.33 1.04
C SER A 168 8.02 9.61 -0.22
N ASN A 169 8.64 10.80 -0.28
CA ASN A 169 9.44 11.26 -1.42
C ASN A 169 8.71 11.22 -2.78
N VAL A 170 7.42 11.53 -2.79
CA VAL A 170 6.63 11.69 -4.01
C VAL A 170 6.52 13.18 -4.32
N PHE A 171 6.88 13.57 -5.55
CA PHE A 171 6.94 14.96 -5.99
C PHE A 171 6.18 15.14 -7.30
N VAL A 172 5.41 16.22 -7.41
CA VAL A 172 4.85 16.66 -8.70
C VAL A 172 5.77 17.71 -9.30
N ILE A 173 6.18 17.48 -10.52
CA ILE A 173 7.20 18.22 -11.26
C ILE A 173 6.54 18.89 -12.45
N THR A 174 6.67 20.21 -12.57
CA THR A 174 6.05 21.02 -13.64
C THR A 174 7.05 21.83 -14.45
N SER A 175 8.36 21.73 -14.15
CA SER A 175 9.41 22.33 -14.95
C SER A 175 10.70 21.50 -14.95
N SER A 176 11.55 21.71 -15.95
CA SER A 176 12.86 21.07 -16.06
C SER A 176 13.79 21.44 -14.90
N GLU A 177 13.77 22.70 -14.45
CA GLU A 177 14.56 23.16 -13.31
C GLU A 177 14.14 22.45 -12.02
N GLN A 178 12.83 22.30 -11.82
CA GLN A 178 12.29 21.55 -10.68
C GLN A 178 12.70 20.08 -10.77
N ALA A 179 12.64 19.46 -11.96
CA ALA A 179 13.07 18.09 -12.19
C ALA A 179 14.53 17.88 -11.79
N ALA A 180 15.44 18.72 -12.30
CA ALA A 180 16.86 18.64 -11.98
C ALA A 180 17.15 18.85 -10.50
N LYS A 181 16.50 19.84 -9.87
CA LYS A 181 16.63 20.14 -8.43
C LYS A 181 16.17 18.98 -7.57
N ILE A 182 14.95 18.50 -7.78
CA ILE A 182 14.35 17.43 -6.98
C ILE A 182 15.11 16.12 -7.18
N TYR A 183 15.48 15.79 -8.41
CA TYR A 183 16.29 14.61 -8.70
C TYR A 183 17.62 14.62 -7.94
N THR A 184 18.37 15.70 -8.03
CA THR A 184 19.67 15.84 -7.35
C THR A 184 19.53 15.78 -5.83
N GLN A 185 18.51 16.44 -5.30
CA GLN A 185 18.33 16.57 -3.84
C GLN A 185 17.82 15.28 -3.18
N TYR A 186 16.88 14.57 -3.83
CA TYR A 186 16.12 13.49 -3.20
C TYR A 186 16.40 12.11 -3.78
N PHE A 187 16.86 11.99 -5.03
CA PHE A 187 17.06 10.69 -5.68
C PHE A 187 18.51 10.34 -5.92
N LEU A 188 19.30 11.25 -6.44
CA LEU A 188 20.69 11.00 -6.77
C LEU A 188 21.48 10.53 -5.53
N ASN A 189 22.13 9.37 -5.64
CA ASN A 189 22.87 8.68 -4.56
C ASN A 189 22.03 8.29 -3.32
N LYS A 190 20.70 8.33 -3.40
CA LYS A 190 19.82 7.98 -2.27
C LYS A 190 18.87 6.83 -2.59
N HIS A 191 18.53 6.65 -3.85
CA HIS A 191 17.63 5.61 -4.33
C HIS A 191 18.24 4.87 -5.52
N ASN A 192 17.89 3.60 -5.69
CA ASN A 192 18.37 2.79 -6.81
C ASN A 192 17.61 3.09 -8.10
N THR A 193 16.30 3.30 -7.98
CA THR A 193 15.42 3.51 -9.12
C THR A 193 14.41 4.62 -8.81
N LEU A 194 14.27 5.55 -9.76
CA LEU A 194 13.23 6.55 -9.80
C LEU A 194 12.13 6.08 -10.74
N LEU A 195 10.88 6.09 -10.27
CA LEU A 195 9.68 5.95 -11.10
C LEU A 195 9.18 7.33 -11.51
N VAL A 196 9.03 7.52 -12.83
CA VAL A 196 8.47 8.73 -13.42
C VAL A 196 7.15 8.39 -14.12
N GLN A 197 6.10 9.10 -13.77
CA GLN A 197 4.76 8.94 -14.36
C GLN A 197 4.19 10.32 -14.75
N PRO A 198 3.37 10.45 -15.80
CA PRO A 198 2.64 11.68 -16.04
C PRO A 198 1.71 11.96 -14.85
N PHE A 199 1.52 13.24 -14.54
CA PHE A 199 0.48 13.63 -13.58
C PHE A 199 -0.89 13.40 -14.23
N MET A 200 -1.75 12.66 -13.55
CA MET A 200 -3.07 12.31 -14.06
C MET A 200 -4.11 13.30 -13.50
N GLU A 201 -4.66 14.16 -14.38
CA GLU A 201 -5.64 15.17 -13.98
C GLU A 201 -6.94 14.55 -13.47
N GLU A 202 -7.23 13.30 -13.86
CA GLU A 202 -8.36 12.52 -13.36
C GLU A 202 -8.35 12.37 -11.84
N ILE A 203 -7.18 12.42 -11.19
CA ILE A 203 -7.06 12.41 -9.72
C ILE A 203 -7.77 13.62 -9.09
N ARG A 204 -7.68 14.80 -9.75
CA ARG A 204 -8.33 16.04 -9.27
C ARG A 204 -9.80 16.09 -9.62
N THR A 205 -10.17 15.66 -10.83
CA THR A 205 -11.52 15.81 -11.36
C THR A 205 -12.45 14.69 -10.93
N GLU A 206 -11.98 13.44 -11.00
CA GLU A 206 -12.75 12.23 -10.72
C GLU A 206 -12.43 11.60 -9.37
N GLY A 207 -11.17 11.74 -8.93
CA GLY A 207 -10.61 11.08 -7.76
C GLY A 207 -9.97 9.73 -8.10
N GLU A 208 -9.52 9.06 -7.05
CA GLU A 208 -8.87 7.75 -7.09
C GLU A 208 -9.72 6.72 -6.37
N TRP A 209 -10.01 5.59 -7.02
CA TRP A 209 -10.71 4.48 -6.40
C TRP A 209 -9.73 3.50 -5.77
N SER A 210 -9.90 3.22 -4.49
CA SER A 210 -9.30 2.06 -3.80
C SER A 210 -10.30 0.92 -3.81
N LEU A 211 -9.93 -0.20 -4.46
CA LEU A 211 -10.79 -1.37 -4.66
C LEU A 211 -10.23 -2.54 -3.87
N ILE A 212 -10.98 -3.04 -2.89
CA ILE A 212 -10.52 -4.01 -1.90
C ILE A 212 -11.05 -5.41 -2.24
N PHE A 213 -10.12 -6.37 -2.23
CA PHE A 213 -10.39 -7.79 -2.46
C PHE A 213 -9.94 -8.61 -1.25
N PHE A 214 -10.77 -9.57 -0.83
CA PHE A 214 -10.45 -10.58 0.17
C PHE A 214 -10.66 -11.96 -0.41
N GLU A 215 -9.72 -12.87 -0.24
CA GLU A 215 -9.80 -14.26 -0.72
C GLU A 215 -10.23 -14.39 -2.18
N GLY A 216 -9.73 -13.53 -3.04
CA GLY A 216 -10.06 -13.55 -4.46
C GLY A 216 -11.37 -12.85 -4.84
N HIS A 217 -12.14 -12.36 -3.87
CA HIS A 217 -13.45 -11.75 -4.10
C HIS A 217 -13.44 -10.25 -3.83
N TYR A 218 -14.08 -9.50 -4.72
CA TYR A 218 -14.32 -8.08 -4.49
C TYR A 218 -15.13 -7.87 -3.21
N SER A 219 -14.65 -7.03 -2.34
CA SER A 219 -15.34 -6.68 -1.09
C SER A 219 -16.05 -5.33 -1.22
N HIS A 220 -15.32 -4.26 -1.42
CA HIS A 220 -15.84 -2.89 -1.48
C HIS A 220 -14.84 -1.96 -2.18
N GLY A 221 -15.28 -0.73 -2.46
CA GLY A 221 -14.44 0.31 -3.00
C GLY A 221 -14.68 1.62 -2.31
N VAL A 222 -13.64 2.45 -2.23
CA VAL A 222 -13.67 3.78 -1.64
C VAL A 222 -13.12 4.78 -2.66
N LEU A 223 -13.86 5.85 -2.93
CA LEU A 223 -13.40 6.95 -3.75
C LEU A 223 -12.66 7.96 -2.89
N LYS A 224 -11.40 8.16 -3.17
CA LYS A 224 -10.56 9.19 -2.57
C LYS A 224 -10.58 10.43 -3.48
N LYS A 225 -10.92 11.61 -2.95
CA LYS A 225 -10.87 12.88 -3.67
C LYS A 225 -9.75 13.75 -3.14
N ALA A 226 -9.03 14.41 -4.04
CA ALA A 226 -8.10 15.46 -3.65
C ALA A 226 -8.85 16.65 -3.10
N GLU A 227 -8.36 17.29 -2.04
CA GLU A 227 -8.83 18.59 -1.60
C GLU A 227 -8.37 19.67 -2.59
N ALA A 228 -9.17 20.73 -2.78
CA ALA A 228 -9.03 21.72 -3.86
C ALA A 228 -7.61 22.35 -3.98
N GLU A 229 -6.82 22.37 -2.92
CA GLU A 229 -5.45 22.91 -2.90
C GLU A 229 -4.37 21.85 -2.72
N ASN A 230 -4.75 20.57 -2.52
CA ASN A 230 -3.83 19.47 -2.24
C ASN A 230 -3.92 18.42 -3.34
N ILE A 231 -2.77 18.15 -3.97
CA ILE A 231 -2.62 17.04 -4.93
C ILE A 231 -2.68 15.66 -4.24
N TRP A 232 -2.56 15.64 -2.92
CA TRP A 232 -2.55 14.41 -2.14
C TRP A 232 -3.96 14.07 -1.73
N VAL A 233 -4.38 12.89 -2.13
CA VAL A 233 -5.65 12.32 -1.72
C VAL A 233 -5.55 11.88 -0.27
N LYS A 234 -6.30 12.52 0.62
CA LYS A 234 -6.34 12.14 2.03
C LYS A 234 -7.30 10.97 2.27
N HIS A 235 -6.90 10.08 3.17
CA HIS A 235 -7.82 9.13 3.76
C HIS A 235 -8.77 9.89 4.69
N SER A 236 -10.02 10.11 4.27
CA SER A 236 -11.03 10.79 5.10
C SER A 236 -12.31 9.96 5.17
N MET A 237 -13.04 10.10 6.28
CA MET A 237 -14.36 9.46 6.46
C MET A 237 -15.39 9.94 5.43
N GLU A 238 -15.20 11.11 4.83
CA GLU A 238 -16.11 11.65 3.80
C GLU A 238 -16.03 10.91 2.46
N ASN A 239 -14.91 10.27 2.19
CA ASN A 239 -14.68 9.50 0.95
C ASN A 239 -15.62 8.28 0.79
N GLN A 240 -16.35 7.89 1.85
CA GLN A 240 -17.22 6.70 1.85
C GLN A 240 -18.59 6.92 1.22
N LYS A 241 -18.96 8.16 0.89
CA LYS A 241 -20.31 8.50 0.37
C LYS A 241 -20.52 8.04 -1.07
N HIS A 242 -19.48 7.65 -1.79
CA HIS A 242 -19.56 7.22 -3.16
C HIS A 242 -19.40 5.69 -3.25
N LEU A 243 -20.40 5.05 -3.84
CA LEU A 243 -20.31 3.60 -4.15
C LEU A 243 -19.85 3.43 -5.60
N PRO A 244 -18.96 2.47 -5.88
CA PRO A 244 -18.59 2.15 -7.24
C PRO A 244 -19.78 1.57 -8.01
N ASP A 245 -19.94 2.01 -9.24
CA ASP A 245 -20.95 1.46 -10.14
C ASP A 245 -20.60 0.02 -10.57
N GLU A 246 -21.59 -0.70 -11.13
CA GLU A 246 -21.41 -2.10 -11.53
C GLU A 246 -20.33 -2.27 -12.60
N SER A 247 -20.19 -1.30 -13.51
CA SER A 247 -19.16 -1.32 -14.56
C SER A 247 -17.75 -1.21 -13.99
N LEU A 248 -17.57 -0.35 -12.98
CA LEU A 248 -16.31 -0.20 -12.25
C LEU A 248 -15.95 -1.49 -11.50
N ILE A 249 -16.92 -2.09 -10.81
CA ILE A 249 -16.72 -3.37 -10.11
C ILE A 249 -16.33 -4.46 -11.09
N LYS A 250 -17.04 -4.63 -12.20
CA LYS A 250 -16.75 -5.63 -13.22
C LYS A 250 -15.35 -5.46 -13.81
N ALA A 251 -14.97 -4.23 -14.15
CA ALA A 251 -13.64 -3.93 -14.68
C ALA A 251 -12.54 -4.21 -13.65
N SER A 252 -12.76 -3.87 -12.37
CA SER A 252 -11.80 -4.14 -11.30
C SER A 252 -11.62 -5.64 -11.05
N VAL A 253 -12.69 -6.42 -11.09
CA VAL A 253 -12.62 -7.89 -10.99
C VAL A 253 -11.81 -8.48 -12.16
N ALA A 254 -11.99 -7.98 -13.38
CA ALA A 254 -11.20 -8.43 -14.53
C ALA A 254 -9.71 -8.10 -14.36
N ILE A 255 -9.35 -6.91 -13.86
CA ILE A 255 -7.98 -6.54 -13.53
C ILE A 255 -7.40 -7.49 -12.46
N TYR A 256 -8.15 -7.73 -11.38
CA TYR A 256 -7.73 -8.63 -10.31
C TYR A 256 -7.48 -10.06 -10.81
N GLN A 257 -8.39 -10.61 -11.63
CA GLN A 257 -8.24 -11.95 -12.20
C GLN A 257 -6.98 -12.06 -13.06
N ARG A 258 -6.64 -11.05 -13.86
CA ARG A 258 -5.40 -11.01 -14.64
C ARG A 258 -4.16 -10.91 -13.76
N LEU A 259 -4.23 -10.12 -12.67
CA LEU A 259 -3.16 -10.03 -11.67
C LEU A 259 -2.87 -11.40 -11.05
N ILE A 260 -3.91 -12.12 -10.61
CA ILE A 260 -3.75 -13.46 -10.01
C ILE A 260 -3.25 -14.48 -11.03
N ALA A 261 -3.71 -14.42 -12.28
CA ALA A 261 -3.21 -15.28 -13.36
C ALA A 261 -1.71 -15.03 -13.64
N LEU A 262 -1.28 -13.77 -13.62
CA LEU A 262 0.14 -13.39 -13.77
C LEU A 262 0.98 -13.91 -12.61
N ARG A 263 0.51 -13.75 -11.39
CA ARG A 263 1.25 -14.06 -10.17
C ARG A 263 1.22 -15.54 -9.77
N GLN A 264 0.17 -16.24 -10.15
CA GLN A 264 -0.10 -17.63 -9.75
C GLN A 264 -0.03 -17.82 -8.22
N ASP A 265 -0.47 -16.79 -7.48
CA ASP A 265 -0.59 -16.81 -6.03
C ASP A 265 -2.02 -16.43 -5.62
N SER A 266 -2.31 -16.54 -4.32
CA SER A 266 -3.65 -16.29 -3.78
C SER A 266 -3.52 -15.44 -2.52
N PRO A 267 -3.32 -14.11 -2.64
CA PRO A 267 -3.22 -13.23 -1.49
C PRO A 267 -4.52 -13.22 -0.68
N LEU A 268 -4.40 -13.12 0.64
CA LEU A 268 -5.55 -12.96 1.54
C LEU A 268 -6.31 -11.66 1.23
N TYR A 269 -5.57 -10.59 1.02
CA TYR A 269 -6.09 -9.27 0.69
C TYR A 269 -5.27 -8.61 -0.41
N THR A 270 -5.94 -7.78 -1.17
CA THR A 270 -5.33 -6.90 -2.17
C THR A 270 -6.13 -5.62 -2.24
N ARG A 271 -5.45 -4.45 -2.25
CA ARG A 271 -6.03 -3.18 -2.67
C ARG A 271 -5.48 -2.82 -4.05
N ILE A 272 -6.37 -2.47 -4.95
CA ILE A 272 -6.00 -1.97 -6.28
C ILE A 272 -6.47 -0.52 -6.36
N ASP A 273 -5.53 0.40 -6.50
CA ASP A 273 -5.82 1.81 -6.67
C ASP A 273 -5.87 2.14 -8.16
N VAL A 274 -6.99 2.73 -8.60
CA VAL A 274 -7.25 3.01 -10.02
C VAL A 274 -7.80 4.41 -10.23
N ILE A 275 -7.56 4.97 -11.41
CA ILE A 275 -8.29 6.11 -11.95
C ILE A 275 -9.23 5.64 -13.05
N LYS A 276 -10.37 6.33 -13.18
CA LYS A 276 -11.32 6.11 -14.26
C LYS A 276 -11.00 7.07 -15.40
N ARG A 277 -10.76 6.51 -16.59
CA ARG A 277 -10.48 7.25 -17.81
C ARG A 277 -11.54 6.92 -18.87
N ILE A 278 -11.55 7.66 -19.97
CA ILE A 278 -12.47 7.40 -21.10
C ILE A 278 -12.27 6.00 -21.66
N GLU A 279 -11.00 5.54 -21.73
CA GLU A 279 -10.63 4.23 -22.24
C GLU A 279 -10.87 3.08 -21.26
N GLY A 280 -11.26 3.37 -20.02
CA GLY A 280 -11.45 2.40 -18.94
C GLY A 280 -10.63 2.67 -17.70
N LEU A 281 -10.49 1.65 -16.85
CA LEU A 281 -9.69 1.77 -15.64
C LEU A 281 -8.20 1.71 -15.94
N CYS A 282 -7.44 2.55 -15.22
CA CYS A 282 -5.99 2.58 -15.26
C CYS A 282 -5.44 2.37 -13.85
N VAL A 283 -4.62 1.33 -13.65
CA VAL A 283 -4.03 0.99 -12.36
C VAL A 283 -2.94 1.99 -12.01
N MET A 284 -3.05 2.58 -10.84
CA MET A 284 -2.04 3.44 -10.24
C MET A 284 -1.07 2.66 -9.36
N GLU A 285 -1.65 1.78 -8.53
CA GLU A 285 -0.91 0.97 -7.56
C GLU A 285 -1.67 -0.31 -7.23
N VAL A 286 -0.91 -1.35 -6.86
CA VAL A 286 -1.42 -2.58 -6.23
C VAL A 286 -0.75 -2.70 -4.89
N GLU A 287 -1.52 -2.84 -3.82
CA GLU A 287 -1.00 -2.97 -2.48
C GLU A 287 -1.39 -4.31 -1.87
N GLN A 288 -0.38 -5.09 -1.49
CA GLN A 288 -0.51 -6.43 -0.90
C GLN A 288 0.35 -6.60 0.37
N ILE A 289 0.94 -5.52 0.89
CA ILE A 289 1.76 -5.54 2.11
C ILE A 289 0.93 -5.07 3.29
N GLU A 290 0.71 -3.76 3.41
CA GLU A 290 0.00 -3.14 4.54
C GLU A 290 -1.05 -2.12 4.07
N PRO A 291 -1.88 -2.44 3.05
CA PRO A 291 -2.85 -1.49 2.56
C PRO A 291 -3.84 -1.09 3.65
N TYR A 292 -4.18 0.20 3.68
CA TYR A 292 -5.35 0.61 4.43
C TYR A 292 -6.60 0.00 3.77
N LEU A 293 -7.25 -0.92 4.49
CA LEU A 293 -8.31 -1.78 3.95
C LEU A 293 -9.72 -1.19 4.08
N TYR A 294 -9.88 -0.02 4.70
CA TYR A 294 -11.17 0.65 4.89
C TYR A 294 -12.25 -0.27 5.46
N LEU A 295 -11.93 -1.05 6.50
CA LEU A 295 -12.84 -2.04 7.08
C LEU A 295 -14.16 -1.42 7.55
N HIS A 296 -14.11 -0.18 8.00
CA HIS A 296 -15.28 0.59 8.42
C HIS A 296 -16.22 1.01 7.26
N ALA A 297 -15.72 1.02 6.01
CA ALA A 297 -16.52 1.42 4.85
C ALA A 297 -17.60 0.41 4.47
N LYS A 298 -17.52 -0.83 4.99
CA LYS A 298 -18.53 -1.86 4.76
C LYS A 298 -18.71 -2.75 5.99
N ALA A 299 -19.93 -2.89 6.44
CA ALA A 299 -20.30 -3.53 7.71
C ALA A 299 -19.78 -4.98 7.88
N ASP A 300 -19.58 -5.73 6.79
CA ASP A 300 -19.08 -7.11 6.79
C ASP A 300 -17.61 -7.25 6.40
N ALA A 301 -16.88 -6.14 6.14
CA ALA A 301 -15.52 -6.18 5.62
C ALA A 301 -14.55 -6.90 6.57
N ALA A 302 -14.52 -6.51 7.86
CA ALA A 302 -13.67 -7.14 8.86
C ALA A 302 -13.99 -8.64 9.02
N LYS A 303 -15.29 -9.00 9.00
CA LYS A 303 -15.73 -10.40 9.08
C LYS A 303 -15.25 -11.23 7.88
N LYS A 304 -15.29 -10.66 6.67
CA LYS A 304 -14.78 -11.31 5.44
C LYS A 304 -13.28 -11.52 5.48
N LEU A 305 -12.54 -10.52 5.92
CA LEU A 305 -11.09 -10.63 6.09
C LEU A 305 -10.75 -11.76 7.08
N VAL A 306 -11.40 -11.75 8.25
CA VAL A 306 -11.16 -12.77 9.30
C VAL A 306 -11.60 -14.16 8.85
N ALA A 307 -12.72 -14.30 8.12
CA ALA A 307 -13.12 -15.58 7.53
C ALA A 307 -12.03 -16.14 6.59
N GLY A 308 -11.37 -15.25 5.80
CA GLY A 308 -10.23 -15.64 4.98
C GLY A 308 -9.02 -16.06 5.80
N ILE A 309 -8.74 -15.40 6.94
CA ILE A 309 -7.68 -15.82 7.88
C ILE A 309 -7.96 -17.24 8.38
N ILE A 310 -9.16 -17.46 8.91
CA ILE A 310 -9.55 -18.77 9.47
C ILE A 310 -9.46 -19.90 8.45
N LYS A 311 -9.85 -19.64 7.20
CA LYS A 311 -9.75 -20.62 6.11
C LYS A 311 -8.32 -21.09 5.82
N ARG A 312 -7.32 -20.28 6.18
CA ARG A 312 -5.88 -20.54 5.92
C ARG A 312 -5.14 -21.15 7.12
N LEU A 313 -5.81 -21.29 8.27
CA LEU A 313 -5.32 -21.91 9.50
C LEU A 313 -5.72 -23.40 9.62
#